data_69e6e9fd1b584e6bb89e73cb6bf32846
#
_entry.id   69e6e9fd1b584e6bb89e73cb6bf32846
#
_cell.length_a   1.000
_cell.length_b   1.000
_cell.length_c   1.000
_cell.angle_alpha   90.00
_cell.angle_beta   90.00
_cell.angle_gamma   90.00
#
_symmetry.space_group_name_H-M   'P 1'
#
loop_
_entity.id
_entity.type
_entity.pdbx_description
1 polymer ?
#
loop_
_entity_poly.entity_id
_entity_poly.type
_entity_poly.pdbx_seq_one_letter_code
_entity_poly.pdbx_strand_id
1 'polypeptide(L)'
;MKQNLITDVVQAMLPFLNNAQTERLQEVLQHTLFDYEVTKIESEKEISEQNYMELFLAAKRIEGCSEKSLKYYKTTIEMMIATVGKSVKHIETDDIRRYLTKYQEKKKSSKVMIDNIRRILSSFFSWLEDEDYILKSPVRRIHKVKIGTNIKETYSDEALELMRDNCTEPRDLAMIDMLASTGMRVGEMVLLNINDIDFN
;
A
#
# COMPACT_ATOMS: atom_id res chain seq x y z
N MET A 1 -14.96 -13.05 35.60
CA MET A 1 -14.86 -12.79 34.15
C MET A 1 -16.21 -12.74 33.44
N LYS A 2 -17.11 -13.74 33.55
CA LYS A 2 -18.48 -13.69 33.00
C LYS A 2 -19.25 -12.40 33.33
N GLN A 3 -19.26 -12.00 34.58
CA GLN A 3 -19.99 -10.81 35.04
C GLN A 3 -19.46 -9.53 34.36
N ASN A 4 -18.14 -9.44 34.18
CA ASN A 4 -17.54 -8.29 33.52
C ASN A 4 -17.92 -8.25 32.01
N LEU A 5 -17.91 -9.39 31.31
CA LEU A 5 -18.37 -9.49 29.92
C LEU A 5 -19.82 -9.05 29.76
N ILE A 6 -20.72 -9.52 30.66
CA ILE A 6 -22.14 -9.14 30.66
C ILE A 6 -22.27 -7.63 30.87
N THR A 7 -21.53 -7.07 31.82
CA THR A 7 -21.54 -5.63 32.12
C THR A 7 -21.04 -4.82 30.91
N ASP A 8 -19.95 -5.24 30.29
CA ASP A 8 -19.36 -4.55 29.11
C ASP A 8 -20.34 -4.55 27.95
N VAL A 9 -20.99 -5.70 27.66
CA VAL A 9 -22.00 -5.80 26.59
C VAL A 9 -23.19 -4.91 26.86
N VAL A 10 -23.73 -4.95 28.11
CA VAL A 10 -24.87 -4.12 28.51
C VAL A 10 -24.53 -2.64 28.42
N GLN A 11 -23.35 -2.22 28.89
CA GLN A 11 -22.89 -0.82 28.78
C GLN A 11 -22.77 -0.38 27.33
N ALA A 12 -22.19 -1.19 26.45
CA ALA A 12 -22.05 -0.87 25.03
C ALA A 12 -23.41 -0.70 24.32
N MET A 13 -24.44 -1.40 24.80
CA MET A 13 -25.80 -1.35 24.24
C MET A 13 -26.70 -0.26 24.83
N LEU A 14 -26.34 0.32 25.99
CA LEU A 14 -27.14 1.36 26.65
C LEU A 14 -27.58 2.52 25.70
N PRO A 15 -26.76 3.04 24.78
CA PRO A 15 -27.20 4.14 23.89
C PRO A 15 -28.30 3.73 22.90
N PHE A 16 -28.56 2.43 22.73
CA PHE A 16 -29.46 1.88 21.71
C PHE A 16 -30.69 1.20 22.29
N LEU A 17 -30.73 0.97 23.60
CA LEU A 17 -31.79 0.23 24.28
C LEU A 17 -32.49 1.10 25.33
N ASN A 18 -33.79 0.87 25.50
CA ASN A 18 -34.51 1.39 26.67
C ASN A 18 -34.29 0.51 27.89
N ASN A 19 -34.73 0.99 29.10
CA ASN A 19 -34.50 0.31 30.37
C ASN A 19 -35.03 -1.14 30.38
N ALA A 20 -36.23 -1.37 29.85
CA ALA A 20 -36.84 -2.72 29.83
C ALA A 20 -36.06 -3.67 28.89
N GLN A 21 -35.58 -3.16 27.75
CA GLN A 21 -34.73 -3.92 26.82
C GLN A 21 -33.35 -4.22 27.41
N THR A 22 -32.80 -3.30 28.17
CA THR A 22 -31.51 -3.46 28.85
C THR A 22 -31.60 -4.55 29.94
N GLU A 23 -32.65 -4.54 30.77
CA GLU A 23 -32.91 -5.59 31.76
C GLU A 23 -33.07 -6.95 31.09
N ARG A 24 -33.86 -7.01 30.02
CA ARG A 24 -34.07 -8.25 29.25
C ARG A 24 -32.78 -8.77 28.61
N LEU A 25 -31.96 -7.90 28.06
CA LEU A 25 -30.64 -8.27 27.52
C LEU A 25 -29.75 -8.87 28.61
N GLN A 26 -29.72 -8.26 29.80
CA GLN A 26 -28.93 -8.74 30.92
C GLN A 26 -29.39 -10.12 31.40
N GLU A 27 -30.70 -10.34 31.52
CA GLU A 27 -31.28 -11.65 31.87
C GLU A 27 -30.90 -12.73 30.85
N VAL A 28 -31.08 -12.43 29.56
CA VAL A 28 -30.76 -13.35 28.47
C VAL A 28 -29.27 -13.72 28.49
N LEU A 29 -28.38 -12.74 28.65
CA LEU A 29 -26.94 -12.98 28.70
C LEU A 29 -26.57 -13.84 29.93
N GLN A 30 -27.15 -13.57 31.10
CA GLN A 30 -26.92 -14.35 32.31
C GLN A 30 -27.37 -15.80 32.13
N HIS A 31 -28.57 -16.02 31.57
CA HIS A 31 -29.10 -17.34 31.31
C HIS A 31 -28.31 -18.10 30.25
N THR A 32 -28.03 -17.45 29.13
CA THR A 32 -27.31 -18.08 27.99
C THR A 32 -25.88 -18.46 28.35
N LEU A 33 -25.20 -17.61 29.12
CA LEU A 33 -23.80 -17.85 29.51
C LEU A 33 -23.69 -18.70 30.80
N PHE A 34 -24.81 -19.18 31.35
CA PHE A 34 -24.79 -19.92 32.64
C PHE A 34 -23.90 -21.16 32.59
N ASP A 35 -24.02 -21.96 31.53
CA ASP A 35 -23.32 -23.24 31.38
C ASP A 35 -21.95 -23.08 30.65
N TYR A 36 -21.56 -21.86 30.29
CA TYR A 36 -20.29 -21.61 29.61
C TYR A 36 -19.22 -21.12 30.59
N GLU A 37 -18.03 -21.65 30.50
CA GLU A 37 -16.85 -21.10 31.17
C GLU A 37 -16.24 -20.01 30.29
N VAL A 38 -16.39 -18.74 30.70
CA VAL A 38 -15.81 -17.59 29.94
C VAL A 38 -14.43 -17.35 30.49
N THR A 39 -13.44 -17.77 29.73
CA THR A 39 -12.02 -17.38 29.92
C THR A 39 -11.68 -16.21 28.97
N LYS A 40 -10.98 -15.21 29.50
CA LYS A 40 -10.37 -14.22 28.63
C LYS A 40 -9.28 -14.98 27.87
N ILE A 41 -9.48 -15.21 26.59
CA ILE A 41 -8.40 -15.70 25.75
C ILE A 41 -7.33 -14.61 25.82
N GLU A 42 -6.23 -14.91 26.51
CA GLU A 42 -5.00 -14.14 26.33
C GLU A 42 -4.67 -14.33 24.85
N SER A 43 -4.96 -13.31 24.09
CA SER A 43 -4.92 -13.21 22.64
C SER A 43 -4.28 -14.43 21.96
N GLU A 44 -5.07 -15.16 21.17
CA GLU A 44 -4.51 -15.84 19.99
C GLU A 44 -3.43 -14.90 19.47
N LYS A 45 -2.18 -15.39 19.35
CA LYS A 45 -1.01 -14.60 18.94
C LYS A 45 -1.47 -13.53 17.96
N GLU A 46 -1.62 -12.27 18.45
CA GLU A 46 -1.95 -11.18 17.55
C GLU A 46 -0.99 -11.32 16.40
N ILE A 47 -1.54 -11.54 15.21
CA ILE A 47 -0.73 -11.64 14.01
C ILE A 47 0.14 -10.40 14.07
N SER A 48 1.43 -10.57 14.28
CA SER A 48 2.33 -9.45 14.48
C SER A 48 2.23 -8.56 13.23
N GLU A 49 2.43 -7.26 13.37
CA GLU A 49 2.38 -6.33 12.22
C GLU A 49 3.32 -6.77 11.09
N GLN A 50 4.43 -7.40 11.42
CA GLN A 50 5.33 -8.06 10.49
C GLN A 50 4.64 -9.18 9.69
N ASN A 51 3.74 -9.93 10.32
CA ASN A 51 3.04 -11.02 9.68
C ASN A 51 2.02 -10.50 8.63
N TYR A 52 1.28 -9.42 8.90
CA TYR A 52 0.39 -8.83 7.89
C TYR A 52 1.13 -8.36 6.64
N MET A 53 2.29 -7.75 6.82
CA MET A 53 3.12 -7.31 5.71
C MET A 53 3.66 -8.49 4.91
N GLU A 54 4.13 -9.55 5.56
CA GLU A 54 4.65 -10.74 4.88
C GLU A 54 3.56 -11.47 4.10
N LEU A 55 2.36 -11.61 4.67
CA LEU A 55 1.19 -12.19 3.99
C LEU A 55 0.79 -11.35 2.77
N PHE A 56 0.73 -10.02 2.90
CA PHE A 56 0.47 -9.13 1.78
C PHE A 56 1.51 -9.28 0.66
N LEU A 57 2.80 -9.31 1.01
CA LEU A 57 3.87 -9.46 0.02
C LEU A 57 3.82 -10.83 -0.66
N ALA A 58 3.45 -11.89 0.07
CA ALA A 58 3.25 -13.22 -0.50
C ALA A 58 2.07 -13.22 -1.50
N ALA A 59 0.93 -12.60 -1.15
CA ALA A 59 -0.20 -12.43 -2.05
C ALA A 59 0.20 -11.67 -3.33
N LYS A 60 0.93 -10.54 -3.18
CA LYS A 60 1.42 -9.76 -4.34
C LYS A 60 2.44 -10.51 -5.20
N ARG A 61 3.21 -11.40 -4.62
CA ARG A 61 4.13 -12.27 -5.39
C ARG A 61 3.34 -13.26 -6.25
N ILE A 62 2.28 -13.85 -5.72
CA ILE A 62 1.38 -14.76 -6.47
C ILE A 62 0.67 -14.00 -7.60
N GLU A 63 0.32 -12.72 -7.38
CA GLU A 63 -0.24 -11.83 -8.41
C GLU A 63 0.76 -11.45 -9.52
N GLY A 64 2.02 -11.89 -9.44
CA GLY A 64 3.05 -11.64 -10.45
C GLY A 64 3.83 -10.33 -10.26
N CYS A 65 3.79 -9.70 -9.09
CA CYS A 65 4.61 -8.53 -8.82
C CYS A 65 6.11 -8.87 -8.83
N SER A 66 6.93 -8.03 -9.48
CA SER A 66 8.38 -8.19 -9.51
C SER A 66 8.99 -8.00 -8.11
N GLU A 67 10.11 -8.68 -7.83
CA GLU A 67 10.83 -8.55 -6.55
C GLU A 67 11.25 -7.09 -6.25
N LYS A 68 11.55 -6.31 -7.29
CA LYS A 68 11.84 -4.87 -7.16
C LYS A 68 10.62 -4.11 -6.64
N SER A 69 9.43 -4.42 -7.14
CA SER A 69 8.16 -3.82 -6.67
C SER A 69 7.83 -4.25 -5.25
N LEU A 70 8.00 -5.53 -4.93
CA LEU A 70 7.77 -6.06 -3.58
C LEU A 70 8.68 -5.41 -2.55
N LYS A 71 9.97 -5.23 -2.87
CA LYS A 71 10.91 -4.50 -2.00
C LYS A 71 10.46 -3.06 -1.76
N TYR A 72 9.96 -2.39 -2.79
CA TYR A 72 9.47 -1.02 -2.67
C TYR A 72 8.19 -0.96 -1.82
N TYR A 73 7.28 -1.91 -1.98
CA TYR A 73 6.08 -2.04 -1.13
C TYR A 73 6.47 -2.22 0.33
N LYS A 74 7.34 -3.21 0.61
CA LYS A 74 7.85 -3.50 1.94
C LYS A 74 8.39 -2.24 2.62
N THR A 75 9.38 -1.59 2.00
CA THR A 75 10.04 -0.41 2.56
C THR A 75 9.05 0.74 2.82
N THR A 76 8.08 0.93 1.93
CA THR A 76 7.08 2.01 2.07
C THR A 76 6.12 1.75 3.23
N ILE A 77 5.66 0.50 3.39
CA ILE A 77 4.75 0.10 4.47
C ILE A 77 5.47 0.15 5.82
N GLU A 78 6.68 -0.41 5.90
CA GLU A 78 7.51 -0.35 7.12
C GLU A 78 7.74 1.08 7.60
N MET A 79 8.08 1.98 6.68
CA MET A 79 8.31 3.38 7.00
C MET A 79 7.03 4.06 7.52
N MET A 80 5.88 3.73 6.96
CA MET A 80 4.60 4.25 7.43
C MET A 80 4.29 3.74 8.83
N ILE A 81 4.36 2.42 9.08
CA ILE A 81 4.10 1.81 10.39
C ILE A 81 5.02 2.41 11.46
N ALA A 82 6.33 2.48 11.19
CA ALA A 82 7.31 3.05 12.10
C ALA A 82 7.05 4.54 12.40
N THR A 83 6.56 5.30 11.42
CA THR A 83 6.30 6.74 11.60
C THR A 83 4.99 7.01 12.33
N VAL A 84 3.95 6.22 12.07
CA VAL A 84 2.62 6.36 12.72
C VAL A 84 2.69 5.83 14.16
N GLY A 85 3.41 4.74 14.40
CA GLY A 85 3.62 4.14 15.73
C GLY A 85 2.34 3.56 16.34
N LYS A 86 1.35 3.22 15.51
CA LYS A 86 0.10 2.56 15.91
C LYS A 86 0.03 1.18 15.27
N SER A 87 -0.66 0.24 15.93
CA SER A 87 -1.01 -1.03 15.30
C SER A 87 -1.81 -0.81 14.01
N VAL A 88 -1.55 -1.60 12.99
CA VAL A 88 -2.18 -1.51 11.66
C VAL A 88 -3.70 -1.50 11.75
N LYS A 89 -4.28 -2.26 12.70
CA LYS A 89 -5.73 -2.30 12.97
C LYS A 89 -6.31 -0.99 13.49
N HIS A 90 -5.48 -0.14 14.11
CA HIS A 90 -5.90 1.11 14.75
C HIS A 90 -5.46 2.36 13.97
N ILE A 91 -4.93 2.20 12.75
CA ILE A 91 -4.56 3.32 11.89
C ILE A 91 -5.81 3.91 11.27
N GLU A 92 -5.99 5.20 11.48
CA GLU A 92 -7.11 5.98 10.95
C GLU A 92 -6.72 6.81 9.72
N THR A 93 -7.73 7.30 9.00
CA THR A 93 -7.52 8.14 7.82
C THR A 93 -6.66 9.36 8.11
N ASP A 94 -6.82 9.98 9.27
CA ASP A 94 -6.06 11.18 9.65
C ASP A 94 -4.60 10.87 10.02
N ASP A 95 -4.30 9.65 10.48
CA ASP A 95 -2.92 9.22 10.69
C ASP A 95 -2.18 9.15 9.35
N ILE A 96 -2.82 8.56 8.33
CA ILE A 96 -2.25 8.47 6.98
C ILE A 96 -2.08 9.86 6.35
N ARG A 97 -3.07 10.76 6.50
CA ARG A 97 -2.94 12.14 6.01
C ARG A 97 -1.76 12.86 6.65
N ARG A 98 -1.63 12.78 7.98
CA ARG A 98 -0.50 13.37 8.71
C ARG A 98 0.83 12.76 8.29
N TYR A 99 0.88 11.45 8.06
CA TYR A 99 2.07 10.78 7.57
C TYR A 99 2.49 11.32 6.19
N LEU A 100 1.57 11.38 5.22
CA LEU A 100 1.86 11.87 3.87
C LEU A 100 2.32 13.33 3.88
N THR A 101 1.69 14.19 4.68
CA THR A 101 2.07 15.60 4.83
C THR A 101 3.48 15.72 5.41
N LYS A 102 3.76 15.06 6.54
CA LYS A 102 5.10 15.05 7.15
C LYS A 102 6.17 14.49 6.23
N TYR A 103 5.84 13.44 5.48
CA TYR A 103 6.77 12.85 4.51
C TYR A 103 7.13 13.85 3.41
N GLN A 104 6.12 14.54 2.86
CA GLN A 104 6.31 15.56 1.83
C GLN A 104 7.20 16.71 2.31
N GLU A 105 6.93 17.23 3.49
CA GLU A 105 7.70 18.32 4.09
C GLU A 105 9.15 17.93 4.40
N LYS A 106 9.33 16.80 5.10
CA LYS A 106 10.66 16.35 5.53
C LYS A 106 11.57 15.96 4.37
N LYS A 107 11.02 15.31 3.33
CA LYS A 107 11.79 14.81 2.18
C LYS A 107 11.75 15.75 0.98
N LYS A 108 11.01 16.86 1.05
CA LYS A 108 10.73 17.77 -0.08
C LYS A 108 10.27 16.98 -1.33
N SER A 109 9.46 15.93 -1.10
CA SER A 109 9.08 14.97 -2.13
C SER A 109 8.09 15.57 -3.12
N SER A 110 8.19 15.17 -4.40
CA SER A 110 7.26 15.57 -5.43
C SER A 110 5.85 15.02 -5.17
N LYS A 111 4.83 15.69 -5.73
CA LYS A 111 3.44 15.20 -5.68
C LYS A 111 3.28 13.80 -6.28
N VAL A 112 4.08 13.45 -7.29
CA VAL A 112 4.12 12.12 -7.90
C VAL A 112 4.55 11.07 -6.87
N MET A 113 5.60 11.35 -6.10
CA MET A 113 6.07 10.44 -5.05
C MET A 113 5.01 10.23 -3.98
N ILE A 114 4.34 11.28 -3.53
CA ILE A 114 3.26 11.20 -2.53
C ILE A 114 2.10 10.35 -3.06
N ASP A 115 1.71 10.52 -4.33
CA ASP A 115 0.65 9.68 -4.92
C ASP A 115 1.09 8.22 -5.05
N ASN A 116 2.35 7.93 -5.36
CA ASN A 116 2.88 6.57 -5.38
C ASN A 116 2.83 5.92 -4.00
N ILE A 117 3.25 6.62 -2.94
CA ILE A 117 3.14 6.13 -1.56
C ILE A 117 1.67 5.88 -1.22
N ARG A 118 0.77 6.83 -1.51
CA ARG A 118 -0.67 6.67 -1.29
C ARG A 118 -1.22 5.41 -1.99
N ARG A 119 -0.81 5.15 -3.23
CA ARG A 119 -1.24 3.97 -4.00
C ARG A 119 -0.79 2.66 -3.35
N ILE A 120 0.45 2.60 -2.87
CA ILE A 120 0.98 1.44 -2.16
C ILE A 120 0.20 1.20 -0.86
N LEU A 121 0.00 2.25 -0.07
CA LEU A 121 -0.78 2.15 1.17
C LEU A 121 -2.24 1.78 0.88
N SER A 122 -2.82 2.30 -0.20
CA SER A 122 -4.17 1.91 -0.64
C SER A 122 -4.24 0.42 -0.98
N SER A 123 -3.25 -0.11 -1.70
CA SER A 123 -3.18 -1.53 -2.03
C SER A 123 -3.06 -2.40 -0.78
N PHE A 124 -2.22 -2.01 0.17
CA PHE A 124 -2.03 -2.75 1.43
C PHE A 124 -3.30 -2.77 2.29
N PHE A 125 -3.88 -1.60 2.56
CA PHE A 125 -5.08 -1.50 3.40
C PHE A 125 -6.34 -2.04 2.73
N SER A 126 -6.45 -2.00 1.39
CA SER A 126 -7.55 -2.67 0.70
C SER A 126 -7.43 -4.17 0.80
N TRP A 127 -6.22 -4.73 0.65
CA TRP A 127 -5.99 -6.14 0.86
C TRP A 127 -6.34 -6.57 2.31
N LEU A 128 -5.98 -5.77 3.32
CA LEU A 128 -6.36 -6.05 4.71
C LEU A 128 -7.89 -6.01 4.93
N GLU A 129 -8.60 -5.13 4.22
CA GLU A 129 -10.08 -5.06 4.23
C GLU A 129 -10.67 -6.28 3.53
N ASP A 130 -10.12 -6.69 2.38
CA ASP A 130 -10.58 -7.83 1.58
C ASP A 130 -10.37 -9.18 2.31
N GLU A 131 -9.33 -9.28 3.15
CA GLU A 131 -9.01 -10.45 3.99
C GLU A 131 -9.65 -10.38 5.40
N ASP A 132 -10.56 -9.45 5.63
CA ASP A 132 -11.28 -9.25 6.91
C ASP A 132 -10.37 -8.96 8.13
N TYR A 133 -9.11 -8.55 7.92
CA TYR A 133 -8.22 -8.15 9.02
C TYR A 133 -8.57 -6.78 9.59
N ILE A 134 -9.20 -5.92 8.80
CA ILE A 134 -9.74 -4.62 9.20
C ILE A 134 -11.13 -4.41 8.59
N LEU A 135 -11.99 -3.72 9.31
CA LEU A 135 -13.36 -3.45 8.84
C LEU A 135 -13.41 -2.50 7.63
N LYS A 136 -12.47 -1.56 7.54
CA LYS A 136 -12.47 -0.54 6.50
C LYS A 136 -11.09 0.07 6.30
N SER A 137 -10.68 0.18 5.05
CA SER A 137 -9.41 0.79 4.67
C SER A 137 -9.37 2.28 5.05
N PRO A 138 -8.38 2.72 5.86
CA PRO A 138 -8.21 4.13 6.22
C PRO A 138 -7.80 5.01 5.02
N VAL A 139 -7.30 4.41 3.94
CA VAL A 139 -6.86 5.14 2.74
C VAL A 139 -8.01 5.41 1.78
N ARG A 140 -9.15 4.75 1.92
CA ARG A 140 -10.31 4.85 1.01
C ARG A 140 -10.81 6.28 0.80
N ARG A 141 -10.67 7.16 1.83
CA ARG A 141 -11.07 8.57 1.77
C ARG A 141 -9.95 9.52 1.33
N ILE A 142 -8.80 8.98 0.93
CA ILE A 142 -7.66 9.76 0.46
C ILE A 142 -7.59 9.65 -1.05
N HIS A 143 -8.06 10.70 -1.74
CA HIS A 143 -8.12 10.74 -3.18
C HIS A 143 -6.75 10.93 -3.82
N LYS A 144 -6.68 10.63 -5.12
CA LYS A 144 -5.49 10.83 -5.95
C LYS A 144 -4.99 12.27 -5.85
N VAL A 145 -3.69 12.43 -5.70
CA VAL A 145 -3.05 13.75 -5.70
C VAL A 145 -3.12 14.34 -7.12
N LYS A 146 -3.64 15.54 -7.25
CA LYS A 146 -3.65 16.26 -8.53
C LYS A 146 -2.23 16.67 -8.89
N ILE A 147 -1.72 16.09 -9.97
CA ILE A 147 -0.40 16.37 -10.51
C ILE A 147 -0.61 17.15 -11.80
N GLY A 148 0.08 18.29 -11.95
CA GLY A 148 0.10 19.01 -13.22
C GLY A 148 0.75 18.15 -14.31
N THR A 149 0.29 18.29 -15.55
CA THR A 149 0.91 17.65 -16.71
C THR A 149 2.14 18.45 -17.08
N ASN A 150 3.33 17.92 -16.79
CA ASN A 150 4.57 18.46 -17.35
C ASN A 150 4.82 17.77 -18.68
N ILE A 151 4.80 18.54 -19.76
CA ILE A 151 5.27 18.09 -21.05
C ILE A 151 6.80 18.01 -20.94
N LYS A 152 7.34 16.80 -21.11
CA LYS A 152 8.80 16.63 -21.17
C LYS A 152 9.27 17.11 -22.54
N GLU A 153 10.33 17.90 -22.54
CA GLU A 153 11.02 18.24 -23.76
C GLU A 153 11.58 16.97 -24.40
N THR A 154 11.42 16.85 -25.70
CA THR A 154 12.00 15.79 -26.53
C THR A 154 13.17 16.39 -27.31
N TYR A 155 14.11 15.55 -27.74
CA TYR A 155 15.15 15.98 -28.65
C TYR A 155 14.51 16.41 -29.95
N SER A 156 15.00 17.54 -30.51
CA SER A 156 14.67 17.92 -31.87
C SER A 156 15.48 17.08 -32.88
N ASP A 157 15.06 17.09 -34.14
CA ASP A 157 15.80 16.36 -35.20
C ASP A 157 17.24 16.88 -35.33
N GLU A 158 17.45 18.20 -35.23
CA GLU A 158 18.77 18.81 -35.24
C GLU A 158 19.64 18.35 -34.06
N ALA A 159 19.03 18.21 -32.87
CA ALA A 159 19.75 17.73 -31.70
C ALA A 159 20.14 16.25 -31.84
N LEU A 160 19.29 15.43 -32.47
CA LEU A 160 19.61 14.02 -32.78
C LEU A 160 20.75 13.93 -33.82
N GLU A 161 20.72 14.73 -34.87
CA GLU A 161 21.81 14.77 -35.86
C GLU A 161 23.13 15.22 -35.22
N LEU A 162 23.09 16.25 -34.37
CA LEU A 162 24.27 16.67 -33.63
C LEU A 162 24.83 15.58 -32.71
N MET A 163 23.98 14.78 -32.10
CA MET A 163 24.42 13.62 -31.30
C MET A 163 25.07 12.55 -32.17
N ARG A 164 24.55 12.27 -33.37
CA ARG A 164 25.11 11.34 -34.35
C ARG A 164 26.47 11.79 -34.82
N ASP A 165 26.59 13.05 -35.26
CA ASP A 165 27.82 13.66 -35.79
C ASP A 165 28.95 13.67 -34.76
N ASN A 166 28.66 13.81 -33.50
CA ASN A 166 29.65 13.78 -32.42
C ASN A 166 29.94 12.39 -31.89
N CYS A 167 29.32 11.34 -32.42
CA CYS A 167 29.52 9.97 -31.99
C CYS A 167 30.72 9.35 -32.69
N THR A 168 31.80 9.08 -31.97
CA THR A 168 33.03 8.49 -32.51
C THR A 168 33.01 6.97 -32.55
N GLU A 169 32.22 6.35 -31.69
CA GLU A 169 32.14 4.89 -31.52
C GLU A 169 30.95 4.32 -32.30
N PRO A 170 31.15 3.35 -33.22
CA PRO A 170 30.06 2.74 -33.99
C PRO A 170 28.98 2.12 -33.12
N ARG A 171 29.36 1.54 -31.95
CA ARG A 171 28.42 0.97 -30.99
C ARG A 171 27.47 2.03 -30.46
N ASP A 172 27.98 3.19 -30.07
CA ASP A 172 27.19 4.23 -29.44
C ASP A 172 26.27 4.91 -30.47
N LEU A 173 26.74 5.04 -31.72
CA LEU A 173 25.92 5.49 -32.86
C LEU A 173 24.73 4.51 -33.08
N ALA A 174 25.02 3.22 -33.16
CA ALA A 174 23.99 2.19 -33.33
C ALA A 174 22.95 2.21 -32.18
N MET A 175 23.39 2.49 -30.96
CA MET A 175 22.46 2.63 -29.81
C MET A 175 21.56 3.86 -29.94
N ILE A 176 22.12 5.02 -30.38
CA ILE A 176 21.34 6.24 -30.62
C ILE A 176 20.29 5.98 -31.69
N ASP A 177 20.69 5.39 -32.81
CA ASP A 177 19.80 5.11 -33.95
C ASP A 177 18.71 4.13 -33.58
N MET A 178 19.04 3.06 -32.87
CA MET A 178 18.08 2.07 -32.42
C MET A 178 17.04 2.66 -31.44
N LEU A 179 17.49 3.45 -30.46
CA LEU A 179 16.61 4.10 -29.51
C LEU A 179 15.70 5.15 -30.19
N ALA A 180 16.27 5.95 -31.12
CA ALA A 180 15.52 6.98 -31.81
C ALA A 180 14.48 6.40 -32.78
N SER A 181 14.83 5.34 -33.52
CA SER A 181 13.96 4.75 -34.55
C SER A 181 12.86 3.85 -33.95
N THR A 182 13.16 3.10 -32.88
CA THR A 182 12.23 2.13 -32.33
C THR A 182 11.42 2.67 -31.14
N GLY A 183 11.91 3.70 -30.44
CA GLY A 183 11.32 4.21 -29.20
C GLY A 183 11.38 3.23 -28.04
N MET A 184 12.16 2.15 -28.13
CA MET A 184 12.31 1.19 -27.04
C MET A 184 12.96 1.80 -25.80
N ARG A 185 12.72 1.21 -24.64
CA ARG A 185 13.39 1.65 -23.41
C ARG A 185 14.83 1.13 -23.35
N VAL A 186 15.73 1.92 -22.74
CA VAL A 186 17.13 1.49 -22.54
C VAL A 186 17.23 0.11 -21.87
N GLY A 187 16.35 -0.19 -20.91
CA GLY A 187 16.31 -1.51 -20.25
C GLY A 187 15.91 -2.66 -21.19
N GLU A 188 15.12 -2.40 -22.21
CA GLU A 188 14.73 -3.37 -23.25
C GLU A 188 15.90 -3.58 -24.22
N MET A 189 16.55 -2.50 -24.64
CA MET A 189 17.71 -2.56 -25.51
C MET A 189 18.88 -3.38 -24.92
N VAL A 190 19.15 -3.22 -23.63
CA VAL A 190 20.23 -3.97 -22.92
C VAL A 190 20.00 -5.47 -22.90
N LEU A 191 18.75 -5.92 -23.06
CA LEU A 191 18.36 -7.35 -23.07
C LEU A 191 18.34 -7.95 -24.47
N LEU A 192 18.55 -7.17 -25.54
CA LEU A 192 18.56 -7.65 -26.92
C LEU A 192 19.74 -8.56 -27.17
N ASN A 193 19.45 -9.63 -27.91
CA ASN A 193 20.43 -10.53 -28.46
C ASN A 193 20.48 -10.37 -30.00
N ILE A 194 21.53 -10.81 -30.61
CA ILE A 194 21.71 -10.71 -32.06
C ILE A 194 20.57 -11.38 -32.85
N ASN A 195 19.98 -12.42 -32.29
CA ASN A 195 18.88 -13.16 -32.91
C ASN A 195 17.52 -12.40 -32.85
N ASP A 196 17.43 -11.35 -32.06
CA ASP A 196 16.23 -10.52 -31.95
C ASP A 196 16.20 -9.42 -33.03
N ILE A 197 17.25 -9.30 -33.86
CA ILE A 197 17.41 -8.29 -34.89
C ILE A 197 17.35 -8.96 -36.25
N ASP A 198 16.41 -8.52 -37.09
CA ASP A 198 16.36 -8.89 -38.50
C ASP A 198 17.23 -7.91 -39.31
N PHE A 199 18.24 -8.45 -39.99
CA PHE A 199 19.19 -7.67 -40.83
C PHE A 199 18.81 -7.70 -42.30
N ASN A 200 17.63 -8.22 -42.67
CA ASN A 200 17.17 -8.27 -44.09
C ASN A 200 16.36 -7.05 -44.49
#